data_0eecbbf13be6327245d82b6cdcbfb310
#
_entry.id   0eecbbf13be6327245d82b6cdcbfb310
#
_cell.length_a   1.000
_cell.length_b   1.000
_cell.length_c   1.000
_cell.angle_alpha   90.00
_cell.angle_beta   90.00
_cell.angle_gamma   90.00
#
_symmetry.space_group_name_H-M   'P 1'
#
loop_
_entity.id
_entity.type
_entity.pdbx_description
1 polymer ?
#
loop_
_entity_poly.entity_id
_entity_poly.type
_entity_poly.pdbx_seq_one_letter_code
_entity_poly.pdbx_strand_id
1 'polypeptide(L)' 'FIRNILIATGNSGKKDYIPKIIPHLTDEIPIVRAASIWAIRQLATDKEFDHFKKNNMHLEKDDNVMLEWN' A
#
# COMPACT_ATOMS: atom_id res chain seq x y z
N PHE A 1 7.74 13.42 1.35
CA PHE A 1 7.20 13.86 0.06
C PHE A 1 6.41 12.77 -0.63
N ILE A 2 7.04 11.61 -0.87
CA ILE A 2 6.37 10.46 -1.51
C ILE A 2 5.19 9.97 -0.68
N ARG A 3 5.36 9.92 0.64
CA ARG A 3 4.28 9.52 1.55
C ARG A 3 3.03 10.38 1.34
N ASN A 4 3.20 11.69 1.23
CA ASN A 4 2.07 12.60 1.05
C ASN A 4 1.38 12.41 -0.30
N ILE A 5 2.15 12.10 -1.33
CA ILE A 5 1.60 11.78 -2.65
C ILE A 5 0.78 10.49 -2.58
N LEU A 6 1.28 9.48 -1.88
CA LEU A 6 0.57 8.21 -1.72
C LEU A 6 -0.74 8.39 -0.95
N ILE A 7 -0.74 9.22 0.09
CA ILE A 7 -1.95 9.51 0.86
C ILE A 7 -2.97 10.23 -0.03
N ALA A 8 -2.54 11.22 -0.79
CA ALA A 8 -3.42 11.93 -1.72
C ALA A 8 -3.98 10.99 -2.79
N THR A 9 -3.14 10.09 -3.29
CA THR A 9 -3.56 9.10 -4.28
C THR A 9 -4.62 8.15 -3.72
N GLY A 10 -4.42 7.68 -2.48
CA GLY A 10 -5.41 6.83 -1.81
C GLY A 10 -6.74 7.55 -1.59
N ASN A 11 -6.69 8.85 -1.31
CA ASN A 11 -7.89 9.65 -1.10
C ASN A 11 -8.60 10.04 -2.39
N SER A 12 -7.96 9.85 -3.55
CA SER A 12 -8.52 10.25 -4.85
C SER A 12 -9.76 9.45 -5.26
N GLY A 13 -9.91 8.25 -4.74
CA GLY A 13 -10.96 7.33 -5.16
C GLY A 13 -10.75 6.74 -6.55
N LYS A 14 -9.59 6.97 -7.16
CA LYS A 14 -9.30 6.51 -8.53
C LYS A 14 -8.51 5.22 -8.53
N LYS A 15 -9.21 4.13 -8.73
CA LYS A 15 -8.64 2.79 -8.77
C LYS A 15 -7.53 2.63 -9.82
N ASP A 16 -7.58 3.41 -10.88
CA ASP A 16 -6.59 3.38 -11.96
C ASP A 16 -5.17 3.69 -11.48
N TYR A 17 -5.03 4.30 -10.31
CA TYR A 17 -3.72 4.62 -9.75
C TYR A 17 -3.05 3.45 -9.04
N ILE A 18 -3.77 2.34 -8.80
CA ILE A 18 -3.18 1.18 -8.12
C ILE A 18 -1.87 0.71 -8.77
N PRO A 19 -1.79 0.56 -10.11
CA PRO A 19 -0.52 0.12 -10.73
C PRO A 19 0.67 1.04 -10.43
N LYS A 20 0.41 2.32 -10.17
CA LYS A 20 1.46 3.28 -9.84
C LYS A 20 1.90 3.19 -8.39
N ILE A 21 1.07 2.63 -7.53
CA ILE A 21 1.36 2.46 -6.10
C ILE A 21 2.18 1.19 -5.86
N ILE A 22 1.91 0.14 -6.63
CA ILE A 22 2.50 -1.19 -6.43
C ILE A 22 4.03 -1.16 -6.26
N PRO A 23 4.81 -0.42 -7.07
CA PRO A 23 6.26 -0.39 -6.90
C PRO A 23 6.72 0.09 -5.52
N HIS A 24 5.91 0.89 -4.83
CA HIS A 24 6.24 1.42 -3.52
C HIS A 24 5.99 0.42 -2.38
N LEU A 25 5.33 -0.69 -2.66
CA LEU A 25 5.13 -1.75 -1.66
C LEU A 25 6.45 -2.38 -1.22
N THR A 26 7.48 -2.29 -2.05
CA THR A 26 8.81 -2.82 -1.75
C THR A 26 9.86 -1.72 -1.59
N ASP A 27 9.44 -0.48 -1.34
CA ASP A 27 10.35 0.63 -1.11
C ASP A 27 11.21 0.36 0.13
N GLU A 28 12.46 0.84 0.10
CA GLU A 28 13.38 0.64 1.23
C GLU A 28 12.93 1.36 2.49
N ILE A 29 12.18 2.43 2.37
CA ILE A 29 11.75 3.27 3.48
C ILE A 29 10.44 2.72 4.06
N PRO A 30 10.43 2.28 5.34
CA PRO A 30 9.23 1.67 5.92
C PRO A 30 7.98 2.55 5.87
N ILE A 31 8.11 3.85 6.09
CA ILE A 31 6.95 4.73 6.09
C ILE A 31 6.33 4.85 4.69
N VAL A 32 7.15 4.71 3.64
CA VAL A 32 6.65 4.70 2.27
C VAL A 32 5.89 3.41 1.99
N ARG A 33 6.41 2.27 2.46
CA ARG A 33 5.70 1.00 2.33
C ARG A 33 4.35 1.05 3.04
N ALA A 34 4.32 1.58 4.27
CA ALA A 34 3.08 1.70 5.03
C ALA A 34 2.05 2.56 4.30
N ALA A 35 2.46 3.69 3.76
CA ALA A 35 1.57 4.58 3.01
C ALA A 35 1.05 3.91 1.74
N SER A 36 1.88 3.10 1.08
CA SER A 36 1.49 2.36 -0.13
C SER A 36 0.40 1.34 0.18
N ILE A 37 0.57 0.59 1.25
CA ILE A 37 -0.40 -0.41 1.68
C ILE A 37 -1.73 0.28 2.00
N TRP A 38 -1.66 1.36 2.75
CA TRP A 38 -2.84 2.15 3.09
C TRP A 38 -3.56 2.65 1.84
N ALA A 39 -2.81 3.20 0.87
CA ALA A 39 -3.39 3.74 -0.37
C ALA A 39 -4.08 2.64 -1.18
N ILE A 40 -3.47 1.47 -1.29
CA ILE A 40 -4.09 0.34 -1.99
C ILE A 40 -5.37 -0.08 -1.28
N ARG A 41 -5.36 -0.11 0.06
CA ARG A 41 -6.56 -0.44 0.84
C ARG A 41 -7.71 0.52 0.53
N GLN A 42 -7.42 1.81 0.34
CA GLN A 42 -8.45 2.80 0.04
C GLN A 42 -9.04 2.62 -1.37
N LEU A 43 -8.26 2.13 -2.32
CA LEU A 43 -8.67 2.05 -3.73
C LEU A 43 -9.16 0.68 -4.16
N ALA A 44 -8.63 -0.38 -3.57
CA ALA A 44 -8.93 -1.75 -3.95
C ALA A 44 -10.21 -2.26 -3.25
N THR A 45 -10.86 -3.23 -3.86
CA THR A 45 -11.92 -3.97 -3.17
C THR A 45 -11.27 -4.86 -2.10
N ASP A 46 -12.07 -5.35 -1.14
CA ASP A 46 -11.57 -6.24 -0.09
C ASP A 46 -10.89 -7.47 -0.69
N LYS A 47 -11.46 -8.01 -1.74
CA LYS A 47 -10.92 -9.20 -2.41
C LYS A 47 -9.59 -8.90 -3.08
N GLU A 48 -9.48 -7.76 -3.74
CA GLU A 48 -8.22 -7.32 -4.35
C GLU A 48 -7.16 -7.05 -3.30
N PHE A 49 -7.53 -6.39 -2.22
CA PHE A 49 -6.60 -6.11 -1.14
C PHE A 49 -6.06 -7.41 -0.53
N ASP A 50 -6.94 -8.40 -0.33
CA ASP A 50 -6.53 -9.71 0.18
C ASP A 50 -5.50 -10.38 -0.74
N HIS A 51 -5.66 -10.22 -2.05
CA HIS A 51 -4.70 -10.72 -3.03
C HIS A 51 -3.33 -10.06 -2.87
N PHE A 52 -3.30 -8.73 -2.73
CA PHE A 52 -2.04 -8.01 -2.49
C PHE A 52 -1.41 -8.43 -1.17
N LYS A 53 -2.21 -8.59 -0.14
CA LYS A 53 -1.76 -9.05 1.17
C LYS A 53 -1.06 -10.40 1.07
N LYS A 54 -1.69 -11.36 0.41
CA LYS A 54 -1.13 -12.71 0.26
C LYS A 54 0.20 -12.71 -0.49
N ASN A 55 0.36 -11.82 -1.46
CA ASN A 55 1.56 -11.77 -2.30
C ASN A 55 2.70 -10.97 -1.67
N ASN A 56 2.41 -10.08 -0.70
CA ASN A 56 3.41 -9.12 -0.22
C ASN A 56 3.66 -9.17 1.28
N MET A 57 2.69 -9.57 2.08
CA MET A 57 2.79 -9.51 3.54
C MET A 57 3.99 -10.29 4.08
N HIS A 58 4.28 -11.44 3.49
CA HIS A 58 5.39 -12.28 3.93
C HIS A 58 6.77 -11.66 3.68
N LEU A 59 6.85 -10.65 2.82
CA LEU A 59 8.09 -9.93 2.54
C LEU A 59 8.35 -8.81 3.53
N GLU A 60 7.33 -8.42 4.30
CA GLU A 60 7.44 -7.30 5.23
C GLU A 60 8.14 -7.73 6.52
N LYS A 61 9.14 -6.95 6.92
CA LYS A 61 9.94 -7.22 8.13
C LYS A 61 9.71 -6.21 9.23
N ASP A 62 9.11 -5.06 8.93
CA ASP A 62 8.84 -4.02 9.92
C ASP A 62 7.48 -4.27 10.56
N ASP A 63 7.46 -4.40 11.90
CA ASP A 63 6.24 -4.72 12.63
C ASP A 63 5.16 -3.64 12.47
N ASN A 64 5.55 -2.38 12.39
CA ASN A 64 4.61 -1.28 12.23
C ASN A 64 3.99 -1.29 10.84
N VAL A 65 4.79 -1.59 9.82
CA VAL A 65 4.29 -1.71 8.45
C VAL A 65 3.37 -2.93 8.32
N MET A 66 3.73 -4.02 8.99
CA MET A 66 2.93 -5.25 8.98
C MET A 66 1.49 -4.99 9.45
N LEU A 67 1.31 -4.07 10.40
CA LEU A 67 -0.01 -3.71 10.91
C LEU A 67 -0.92 -3.13 9.81
N GLU A 68 -0.34 -2.50 8.80
CA GLU A 68 -1.13 -1.95 7.69
C GLU A 68 -1.79 -3.03 6.85
N TRP A 69 -1.20 -4.23 6.80
CA TRP A 69 -1.80 -5.35 6.08
C TRP A 69 -3.02 -5.95 6.81
N ASN A 70 -3.10 -5.73 8.10
CA ASN A 70 -4.21 -6.23 8.92
C ASN A 70 -5.37 -5.22 8.93
#